data_768dd6f6b197d210caacdb6abc525030
#
_entry.id   768dd6f6b197d210caacdb6abc525030
#
_cell.length_a   1.000
_cell.length_b   1.000
_cell.length_c   1.000
_cell.angle_alpha   90.00
_cell.angle_beta   90.00
_cell.angle_gamma   90.00
#
_symmetry.space_group_name_H-M   'P 1'
#
loop_
_entity.id
_entity.type
_entity.pdbx_description
1 polymer ?
#
loop_
_entity_poly.entity_id
_entity_poly.type
_entity_poly.pdbx_seq_one_letter_code
_entity_poly.pdbx_strand_id
1 'polypeptide(L)'
;NEEELNKVIFGIHYENPEYYWVLRNTAINKDEETGFVKTYYQYYEGTTGKPLDRSEELEREWEVVKEKTKYCKTDIEKALVVHEHLCDTIVYSSRLQAAAHDIEGAVFEKEAVCEGYALAYKYYMNRLEIPCKIVSGTSNGQSHAWNQIQLNGNWYMVDPTWDDVANSHDVKHQYFLCSENKFPNHVWNKESELYETCSDTTYDNLDWKNDLQGMYAYQGGLYRSKSLIVGGKEV
;
A
#
# COMPACT_ATOMS: atom_id res chain seq x y z
N ASN A 1 -22.98 16.36 -5.02
CA ASN A 1 -23.14 15.90 -6.40
C ASN A 1 -22.47 14.52 -6.56
N GLU A 2 -22.52 13.94 -7.77
CA GLU A 2 -21.95 12.61 -8.06
C GLU A 2 -20.44 12.56 -7.84
N GLU A 3 -19.73 13.59 -8.23
CA GLU A 3 -18.28 13.70 -8.04
C GLU A 3 -17.88 13.72 -6.56
N GLU A 4 -18.61 14.49 -5.75
CA GLU A 4 -18.37 14.54 -4.30
C GLU A 4 -18.65 13.19 -3.64
N LEU A 5 -19.73 12.51 -4.07
CA LEU A 5 -20.08 11.20 -3.56
C LEU A 5 -18.99 10.16 -3.91
N ASN A 6 -18.52 10.16 -5.15
CA ASN A 6 -17.42 9.28 -5.57
C ASN A 6 -16.15 9.56 -4.76
N LYS A 7 -15.79 10.83 -4.53
CA LYS A 7 -14.66 11.18 -3.65
C LYS A 7 -14.81 10.60 -2.24
N VAL A 8 -16.01 10.66 -1.66
CA VAL A 8 -16.29 10.09 -0.33
C VAL A 8 -16.14 8.57 -0.35
N ILE A 9 -16.68 7.88 -1.36
CA ILE A 9 -16.62 6.43 -1.48
C ILE A 9 -15.17 5.96 -1.66
N PHE A 10 -14.42 6.60 -2.56
CA PHE A 10 -13.00 6.33 -2.74
C PHE A 10 -12.20 6.62 -1.46
N GLY A 11 -12.52 7.72 -0.76
CA GLY A 11 -11.90 8.05 0.52
C GLY A 11 -12.13 6.97 1.57
N ILE A 12 -13.36 6.48 1.72
CA ILE A 12 -13.69 5.38 2.65
C ILE A 12 -12.91 4.12 2.29
N HIS A 13 -12.87 3.75 1.02
CA HIS A 13 -12.18 2.55 0.55
C HIS A 13 -10.66 2.65 0.76
N TYR A 14 -10.06 3.80 0.46
CA TYR A 14 -8.61 4.01 0.63
C TYR A 14 -8.19 4.14 2.10
N GLU A 15 -9.08 4.64 2.96
CA GLU A 15 -8.79 4.70 4.39
C GLU A 15 -9.01 3.35 5.11
N ASN A 16 -9.86 2.48 4.57
CA ASN A 16 -10.25 1.22 5.19
C ASN A 16 -10.18 0.05 4.18
N PRO A 17 -8.97 -0.36 3.77
CA PRO A 17 -8.81 -1.41 2.75
C PRO A 17 -9.41 -2.77 3.14
N GLU A 18 -9.59 -3.01 4.44
CA GLU A 18 -10.24 -4.20 4.99
C GLU A 18 -11.71 -4.34 4.57
N TYR A 19 -12.34 -3.26 4.13
CA TYR A 19 -13.71 -3.30 3.58
C TYR A 19 -13.71 -3.57 2.08
N TYR A 20 -12.88 -4.51 1.63
CA TYR A 20 -12.66 -4.88 0.22
C TYR A 20 -13.94 -5.31 -0.52
N TRP A 21 -14.96 -5.80 0.21
CA TRP A 21 -16.25 -6.18 -0.38
C TRP A 21 -17.13 -4.99 -0.81
N VAL A 22 -16.77 -3.76 -0.44
CA VAL A 22 -17.47 -2.56 -0.89
C VAL A 22 -16.99 -2.19 -2.28
N LEU A 23 -17.77 -2.55 -3.32
CA LEU A 23 -17.43 -2.18 -4.68
C LEU A 23 -17.43 -0.66 -4.86
N ARG A 24 -16.43 -0.16 -5.56
CA ARG A 24 -16.28 1.24 -5.93
C ARG A 24 -17.33 1.71 -6.93
N ASN A 25 -17.94 0.78 -7.67
CA ASN A 25 -19.01 1.09 -8.62
C ASN A 25 -20.32 1.28 -7.87
N THR A 26 -20.66 2.53 -7.60
CA THR A 26 -21.96 2.92 -7.11
C THR A 26 -22.90 3.19 -8.26
N ALA A 27 -24.04 2.50 -8.28
CA ALA A 27 -25.16 2.92 -9.12
C ALA A 27 -25.85 4.09 -8.43
N ILE A 28 -25.85 5.26 -9.09
CA ILE A 28 -26.54 6.46 -8.62
C ILE A 28 -27.87 6.52 -9.33
N ASN A 29 -28.97 6.32 -8.59
CA ASN A 29 -30.30 6.63 -9.07
C ASN A 29 -30.71 8.01 -8.55
N LYS A 30 -31.07 8.91 -9.46
CA LYS A 30 -31.70 10.19 -9.13
C LYS A 30 -33.20 9.99 -9.01
N ASP A 31 -33.77 10.44 -7.93
CA ASP A 31 -35.20 10.64 -7.83
C ASP A 31 -35.55 11.83 -8.71
N GLU A 32 -36.36 11.63 -9.77
CA GLU A 32 -36.68 12.66 -10.78
C GLU A 32 -37.52 13.77 -10.20
N GLU A 33 -38.30 13.56 -9.13
CA GLU A 33 -39.17 14.56 -8.54
C GLU A 33 -38.45 15.43 -7.49
N THR A 34 -37.55 14.83 -6.71
CA THR A 34 -36.91 15.51 -5.56
C THR A 34 -35.48 15.92 -5.83
N GLY A 35 -34.83 15.36 -6.88
CA GLY A 35 -33.44 15.56 -7.19
C GLY A 35 -32.48 14.86 -6.20
N PHE A 36 -33.00 14.10 -5.23
CA PHE A 36 -32.16 13.36 -4.29
C PHE A 36 -31.47 12.18 -4.98
N VAL A 37 -30.18 12.05 -4.69
CA VAL A 37 -29.38 10.92 -5.14
C VAL A 37 -29.56 9.78 -4.16
N LYS A 38 -30.13 8.66 -4.61
CA LYS A 38 -30.11 7.40 -3.86
C LYS A 38 -28.87 6.64 -4.27
N THR A 39 -27.97 6.42 -3.32
CA THR A 39 -26.76 5.63 -3.55
C THR A 39 -27.04 4.18 -3.21
N TYR A 40 -26.77 3.27 -4.16
CA TYR A 40 -26.80 1.85 -3.91
C TYR A 40 -25.35 1.33 -3.90
N TYR A 41 -24.97 0.66 -2.82
CA TYR A 41 -23.70 -0.07 -2.78
C TYR A 41 -23.93 -1.42 -3.47
N GLN A 42 -23.13 -1.70 -4.48
CA GLN A 42 -23.05 -3.07 -5.00
C GLN A 42 -21.99 -3.79 -4.17
N TYR A 43 -22.40 -4.89 -3.59
CA TYR A 43 -21.49 -5.81 -2.93
C TYR A 43 -20.96 -6.82 -3.96
N TYR A 44 -19.74 -7.30 -3.77
CA TYR A 44 -19.24 -8.42 -4.56
C TYR A 44 -20.17 -9.62 -4.34
N GLU A 45 -20.95 -9.95 -5.36
CA GLU A 45 -21.85 -11.09 -5.30
C GLU A 45 -21.02 -12.37 -5.47
N GLY A 46 -20.74 -13.05 -4.36
CA GLY A 46 -20.56 -14.49 -4.42
C GLY A 46 -21.89 -15.15 -4.86
N THR A 47 -21.85 -16.42 -5.22
CA THR A 47 -23.00 -17.21 -5.69
C THR A 47 -24.23 -17.20 -4.75
N THR A 48 -24.15 -16.57 -3.60
CA THR A 48 -25.19 -16.49 -2.55
C THR A 48 -25.77 -15.10 -2.35
N GLY A 49 -25.35 -14.07 -3.11
CA GLY A 49 -25.78 -12.66 -2.93
C GLY A 49 -25.30 -12.03 -1.63
N LYS A 50 -24.34 -12.62 -0.94
CA LYS A 50 -23.66 -12.06 0.22
C LYS A 50 -22.18 -11.87 -0.10
N PRO A 51 -21.52 -10.82 0.43
CA PRO A 51 -20.08 -10.71 0.34
C PRO A 51 -19.45 -11.99 0.89
N LEU A 52 -18.42 -12.48 0.22
CA LEU A 52 -17.62 -13.56 0.78
C LEU A 52 -16.85 -12.97 1.98
N ASP A 53 -17.22 -13.37 3.18
CA ASP A 53 -16.52 -12.94 4.38
C ASP A 53 -15.18 -13.69 4.49
N ARG A 54 -14.10 -13.00 4.20
CA ARG A 54 -12.72 -13.50 4.31
C ARG A 54 -11.97 -12.83 5.49
N SER A 55 -12.69 -12.27 6.46
CA SER A 55 -12.09 -11.57 7.58
C SER A 55 -11.12 -12.44 8.40
N GLU A 56 -11.45 -13.72 8.58
CA GLU A 56 -10.54 -14.67 9.24
C GLU A 56 -9.26 -14.93 8.44
N GLU A 57 -9.36 -14.92 7.11
CA GLU A 57 -8.22 -15.08 6.22
C GLU A 57 -7.33 -13.83 6.26
N LEU A 58 -7.96 -12.64 6.23
CA LEU A 58 -7.26 -11.37 6.37
C LEU A 58 -6.55 -11.26 7.74
N GLU A 59 -7.16 -11.77 8.81
CA GLU A 59 -6.53 -11.80 10.12
C GLU A 59 -5.34 -12.79 10.16
N ARG A 60 -5.44 -13.94 9.49
CA ARG A 60 -4.29 -14.86 9.37
C ARG A 60 -3.10 -14.22 8.64
N GLU A 61 -3.37 -13.49 7.56
CA GLU A 61 -2.33 -12.75 6.82
C GLU A 61 -1.71 -11.64 7.68
N TRP A 62 -2.53 -10.96 8.49
CA TRP A 62 -2.03 -10.01 9.47
C TRP A 62 -1.12 -10.65 10.51
N GLU A 63 -1.48 -11.81 11.08
CA GLU A 63 -0.64 -12.51 12.07
C GLU A 63 0.74 -12.88 11.48
N VAL A 64 0.83 -13.17 10.16
CA VAL A 64 2.12 -13.37 9.48
C VAL A 64 2.98 -12.12 9.54
N VAL A 65 2.42 -10.95 9.18
CA VAL A 65 3.15 -9.68 9.19
C VAL A 65 3.48 -9.25 10.61
N LYS A 66 2.56 -9.41 11.54
CA LYS A 66 2.74 -9.12 12.96
C LYS A 66 3.88 -9.95 13.56
N GLU A 67 3.99 -11.25 13.22
CA GLU A 67 5.12 -12.08 13.64
C GLU A 67 6.45 -11.59 13.06
N LYS A 68 6.46 -11.18 11.77
CA LYS A 68 7.65 -10.61 11.12
C LYS A 68 8.10 -9.30 11.78
N THR A 69 7.15 -8.48 12.23
CA THR A 69 7.41 -7.13 12.79
C THR A 69 7.58 -7.10 14.31
N LYS A 70 7.31 -8.19 15.01
CA LYS A 70 7.25 -8.21 16.50
C LYS A 70 8.54 -7.77 17.20
N TYR A 71 9.68 -7.92 16.54
CA TYR A 71 10.97 -7.51 17.08
C TYR A 71 11.48 -6.18 16.56
N CYS A 72 10.74 -5.55 15.65
CA CYS A 72 11.04 -4.21 15.16
C CYS A 72 10.90 -3.20 16.30
N LYS A 73 11.90 -2.32 16.44
CA LYS A 73 11.95 -1.30 17.50
C LYS A 73 11.48 0.06 17.02
N THR A 74 11.49 0.29 15.72
CA THR A 74 11.14 1.57 15.10
C THR A 74 10.08 1.38 14.02
N ASP A 75 9.34 2.43 13.72
CA ASP A 75 8.35 2.39 12.65
C ASP A 75 9.01 2.27 11.25
N ILE A 76 10.25 2.75 11.11
CA ILE A 76 11.06 2.53 9.90
C ILE A 76 11.29 1.04 9.65
N GLU A 77 11.71 0.29 10.69
CA GLU A 77 11.92 -1.16 10.60
C GLU A 77 10.61 -1.90 10.23
N LYS A 78 9.50 -1.51 10.86
CA LYS A 78 8.18 -2.10 10.55
C LYS A 78 7.77 -1.80 9.10
N ALA A 79 7.90 -0.54 8.67
CA ALA A 79 7.57 -0.11 7.32
C ALA A 79 8.40 -0.84 6.26
N LEU A 80 9.71 -1.06 6.53
CA LEU A 80 10.60 -1.83 5.67
C LEU A 80 10.18 -3.30 5.58
N VAL A 81 9.89 -3.95 6.70
CA VAL A 81 9.46 -5.36 6.72
C VAL A 81 8.18 -5.55 5.93
N VAL A 82 7.23 -4.63 6.02
CA VAL A 82 5.99 -4.68 5.23
C VAL A 82 6.29 -4.48 3.75
N HIS A 83 7.14 -3.51 3.40
CA HIS A 83 7.56 -3.25 2.02
C HIS A 83 8.16 -4.51 1.39
N GLU A 84 9.13 -5.12 2.05
CA GLU A 84 9.78 -6.36 1.61
C GLU A 84 8.79 -7.52 1.52
N HIS A 85 7.88 -7.64 2.50
CA HIS A 85 6.88 -8.68 2.50
C HIS A 85 5.97 -8.61 1.27
N LEU A 86 5.53 -7.42 0.88
CA LEU A 86 4.69 -7.26 -0.31
C LEU A 86 5.47 -7.61 -1.59
N CYS A 87 6.68 -7.09 -1.75
CA CYS A 87 7.52 -7.38 -2.90
C CYS A 87 7.90 -8.86 -3.02
N ASP A 88 8.05 -9.59 -1.89
CA ASP A 88 8.40 -11.02 -1.88
C ASP A 88 7.19 -11.93 -2.12
N THR A 89 5.98 -11.49 -1.76
CA THR A 89 4.80 -12.36 -1.75
C THR A 89 3.81 -12.09 -2.86
N ILE A 90 3.80 -10.89 -3.45
CA ILE A 90 2.87 -10.52 -4.51
C ILE A 90 3.58 -10.61 -5.87
N VAL A 91 2.87 -11.09 -6.87
CA VAL A 91 3.31 -11.05 -8.27
C VAL A 91 2.55 -9.96 -8.98
N TYR A 92 3.25 -9.05 -9.69
CA TYR A 92 2.59 -8.01 -10.47
C TYR A 92 1.71 -8.62 -11.56
N SER A 93 0.42 -8.32 -11.53
CA SER A 93 -0.55 -8.89 -12.45
C SER A 93 -0.44 -8.27 -13.84
N SER A 94 -0.34 -9.12 -14.86
CA SER A 94 -0.59 -8.74 -16.25
C SER A 94 -2.08 -8.79 -16.62
N ARG A 95 -2.92 -9.32 -15.73
CA ARG A 95 -4.36 -9.49 -15.91
C ARG A 95 -5.08 -8.39 -15.12
N LEU A 96 -5.80 -7.54 -15.83
CA LEU A 96 -6.61 -6.48 -15.22
C LEU A 96 -7.93 -7.04 -14.64
N GLN A 97 -7.85 -8.01 -13.74
CA GLN A 97 -9.01 -8.51 -13.00
C GLN A 97 -9.37 -7.51 -11.90
N ALA A 98 -10.66 -7.40 -11.58
CA ALA A 98 -11.13 -6.47 -10.55
C ALA A 98 -10.43 -6.71 -9.19
N ALA A 99 -10.23 -7.96 -8.79
CA ALA A 99 -9.52 -8.32 -7.56
C ALA A 99 -8.07 -7.84 -7.53
N ALA A 100 -7.37 -7.78 -8.68
CA ALA A 100 -5.99 -7.29 -8.75
C ALA A 100 -5.86 -5.81 -8.38
N HIS A 101 -6.95 -5.05 -8.49
CA HIS A 101 -7.04 -3.65 -8.08
C HIS A 101 -7.41 -3.46 -6.60
N ASP A 102 -7.58 -4.54 -5.85
CA ASP A 102 -8.02 -4.50 -4.46
C ASP A 102 -7.07 -5.28 -3.55
N ILE A 103 -7.29 -5.15 -2.25
CA ILE A 103 -6.56 -5.92 -1.24
C ILE A 103 -6.74 -7.43 -1.41
N GLU A 104 -7.88 -7.87 -1.98
CA GLU A 104 -8.14 -9.27 -2.28
C GLU A 104 -7.06 -9.88 -3.17
N GLY A 105 -6.74 -9.23 -4.29
CA GLY A 105 -5.67 -9.68 -5.17
C GLY A 105 -4.32 -9.71 -4.47
N ALA A 106 -3.97 -8.63 -3.78
CA ALA A 106 -2.68 -8.50 -3.12
C ALA A 106 -2.50 -9.49 -1.96
N VAL A 107 -3.50 -9.61 -1.08
CA VAL A 107 -3.36 -10.34 0.18
C VAL A 107 -3.79 -11.80 0.06
N PHE A 108 -4.82 -12.12 -0.70
CA PHE A 108 -5.32 -13.48 -0.81
C PHE A 108 -4.80 -14.21 -2.04
N GLU A 109 -4.92 -13.57 -3.21
CA GLU A 109 -4.53 -14.19 -4.49
C GLU A 109 -3.03 -14.07 -4.78
N LYS A 110 -2.33 -13.19 -4.05
CA LYS A 110 -0.91 -12.86 -4.24
C LYS A 110 -0.60 -12.39 -5.68
N GLU A 111 -1.58 -11.80 -6.34
CA GLU A 111 -1.48 -11.24 -7.68
C GLU A 111 -2.20 -9.88 -7.72
N ALA A 112 -1.47 -8.79 -7.95
CA ALA A 112 -2.04 -7.44 -7.89
C ALA A 112 -1.41 -6.48 -8.91
N VAL A 113 -2.11 -5.39 -9.20
CA VAL A 113 -1.57 -4.19 -9.84
C VAL A 113 -1.23 -3.14 -8.77
N CYS A 114 -0.69 -2.01 -9.16
CA CYS A 114 -0.21 -0.94 -8.27
C CYS A 114 -1.22 -0.56 -7.16
N GLU A 115 -2.49 -0.52 -7.47
CA GLU A 115 -3.53 -0.16 -6.52
C GLU A 115 -3.71 -1.22 -5.43
N GLY A 116 -3.65 -2.51 -5.77
CA GLY A 116 -3.68 -3.60 -4.80
C GLY A 116 -2.46 -3.58 -3.86
N TYR A 117 -1.25 -3.31 -4.39
CA TYR A 117 -0.05 -3.09 -3.57
C TYR A 117 -0.25 -1.93 -2.59
N ALA A 118 -0.74 -0.79 -3.09
CA ALA A 118 -0.95 0.40 -2.26
C ALA A 118 -1.99 0.17 -1.15
N LEU A 119 -3.08 -0.54 -1.45
CA LEU A 119 -4.11 -0.92 -0.48
C LEU A 119 -3.58 -1.89 0.57
N ALA A 120 -2.83 -2.91 0.16
CA ALA A 120 -2.22 -3.85 1.09
C ALA A 120 -1.20 -3.17 2.01
N TYR A 121 -0.35 -2.28 1.47
CA TYR A 121 0.57 -1.49 2.27
C TYR A 121 -0.16 -0.61 3.28
N LYS A 122 -1.20 0.12 2.85
CA LYS A 122 -2.07 0.93 3.72
C LYS A 122 -2.69 0.09 4.83
N TYR A 123 -3.23 -1.08 4.51
CA TYR A 123 -3.81 -2.00 5.50
C TYR A 123 -2.82 -2.37 6.60
N TYR A 124 -1.61 -2.82 6.23
CA TYR A 124 -0.60 -3.20 7.22
C TYR A 124 -0.08 -2.00 8.02
N MET A 125 0.07 -0.82 7.38
CA MET A 125 0.44 0.40 8.11
C MET A 125 -0.64 0.79 9.14
N ASN A 126 -1.93 0.72 8.78
CA ASN A 126 -3.04 0.95 9.72
C ASN A 126 -2.97 -0.01 10.92
N ARG A 127 -2.71 -1.31 10.68
CA ARG A 127 -2.59 -2.33 11.73
C ARG A 127 -1.35 -2.11 12.62
N LEU A 128 -0.32 -1.47 12.12
CA LEU A 128 0.91 -1.10 12.84
C LEU A 128 0.84 0.29 13.48
N GLU A 129 -0.29 0.99 13.33
CA GLU A 129 -0.51 2.37 13.83
C GLU A 129 0.46 3.39 13.20
N ILE A 130 0.91 3.16 11.98
CA ILE A 130 1.75 4.08 11.21
C ILE A 130 0.86 4.86 10.24
N PRO A 131 0.79 6.21 10.33
CA PRO A 131 -0.01 7.00 9.42
C PRO A 131 0.41 6.76 7.96
N CYS A 132 -0.55 6.42 7.13
CA CYS A 132 -0.34 6.08 5.72
C CYS A 132 -1.49 6.63 4.87
N LYS A 133 -1.16 7.13 3.69
CA LYS A 133 -2.12 7.58 2.67
C LYS A 133 -1.86 6.85 1.36
N ILE A 134 -2.88 6.71 0.53
CA ILE A 134 -2.75 6.27 -0.85
C ILE A 134 -2.76 7.49 -1.76
N VAL A 135 -1.77 7.59 -2.63
CA VAL A 135 -1.65 8.64 -3.65
C VAL A 135 -2.02 8.07 -5.00
N SER A 136 -2.88 8.77 -5.72
CA SER A 136 -3.22 8.46 -7.10
C SER A 136 -2.62 9.49 -8.05
N GLY A 137 -2.06 9.03 -9.15
CA GLY A 137 -1.45 9.89 -10.15
C GLY A 137 -1.05 9.11 -11.40
N THR A 138 0.08 9.46 -11.96
CA THR A 138 0.67 8.73 -13.09
C THR A 138 2.13 8.41 -12.83
N SER A 139 2.58 7.27 -13.35
CA SER A 139 4.00 6.95 -13.43
C SER A 139 4.34 6.55 -14.87
N ASN A 140 5.39 7.17 -15.44
CA ASN A 140 5.72 7.04 -16.87
C ASN A 140 4.52 7.31 -17.80
N GLY A 141 3.62 8.22 -17.41
CA GLY A 141 2.44 8.60 -18.20
C GLY A 141 1.28 7.60 -18.13
N GLN A 142 1.37 6.55 -17.32
CA GLN A 142 0.28 5.61 -17.06
C GLN A 142 -0.33 5.85 -15.69
N SER A 143 -1.64 5.58 -15.52
CA SER A 143 -2.31 5.65 -14.23
C SER A 143 -1.60 4.76 -13.21
N HIS A 144 -1.34 5.30 -12.02
CA HIS A 144 -0.57 4.63 -10.98
C HIS A 144 -1.02 5.04 -9.58
N ALA A 145 -0.83 4.15 -8.60
CA ALA A 145 -1.09 4.39 -7.20
C ALA A 145 0.09 3.92 -6.35
N TRP A 146 0.38 4.67 -5.30
CA TRP A 146 1.45 4.41 -4.34
C TRP A 146 1.08 4.96 -2.95
N ASN A 147 2.02 5.02 -2.02
CA ASN A 147 1.75 5.45 -0.66
C ASN A 147 2.58 6.66 -0.21
N GLN A 148 2.05 7.39 0.76
CA GLN A 148 2.79 8.26 1.65
C GLN A 148 2.69 7.71 3.07
N ILE A 149 3.81 7.68 3.81
CA ILE A 149 3.82 7.29 5.23
C ILE A 149 4.44 8.40 6.08
N GLN A 150 3.98 8.53 7.32
CA GLN A 150 4.54 9.49 8.27
C GLN A 150 5.45 8.79 9.27
N LEU A 151 6.70 9.23 9.33
CA LEU A 151 7.70 8.76 10.29
C LEU A 151 8.33 9.94 10.99
N ASN A 152 8.34 9.92 12.31
CA ASN A 152 8.92 11.01 13.14
C ASN A 152 8.35 12.41 12.79
N GLY A 153 7.08 12.47 12.39
CA GLY A 153 6.40 13.72 12.03
C GLY A 153 6.57 14.18 10.58
N ASN A 154 7.43 13.53 9.79
CA ASN A 154 7.67 13.84 8.37
C ASN A 154 7.03 12.81 7.45
N TRP A 155 6.55 13.24 6.28
CA TRP A 155 5.97 12.37 5.29
C TRP A 155 6.99 11.97 4.22
N TYR A 156 6.91 10.72 3.76
CA TYR A 156 7.78 10.11 2.75
C TYR A 156 6.98 9.32 1.74
N MET A 157 7.43 9.29 0.49
CA MET A 157 6.87 8.47 -0.58
C MET A 157 7.36 7.03 -0.48
N VAL A 158 6.48 6.08 -0.73
CA VAL A 158 6.77 4.64 -0.78
C VAL A 158 6.01 4.00 -1.93
N ASP A 159 6.69 3.25 -2.79
CA ASP A 159 6.06 2.50 -3.87
C ASP A 159 6.60 1.06 -3.96
N PRO A 160 5.96 0.11 -3.30
CA PRO A 160 6.37 -1.30 -3.36
C PRO A 160 6.26 -1.88 -4.78
N THR A 161 5.35 -1.36 -5.62
CA THR A 161 5.16 -1.86 -6.99
C THR A 161 6.41 -1.66 -7.86
N TRP A 162 7.07 -0.50 -7.72
CA TRP A 162 8.27 -0.17 -8.50
C TRP A 162 9.54 -0.78 -7.89
N ASP A 163 9.51 -1.18 -6.65
CA ASP A 163 10.60 -1.86 -5.96
C ASP A 163 10.51 -3.39 -6.07
N ASP A 164 9.35 -3.92 -6.47
CA ASP A 164 9.17 -5.34 -6.80
C ASP A 164 9.88 -5.68 -8.12
N VAL A 165 10.79 -6.63 -8.07
CA VAL A 165 11.53 -7.13 -9.23
C VAL A 165 10.85 -8.37 -9.77
N ALA A 166 10.20 -8.24 -10.91
CA ALA A 166 9.48 -9.33 -11.55
C ALA A 166 10.30 -10.62 -11.63
N ASN A 167 9.71 -11.72 -11.15
CA ASN A 167 10.33 -13.06 -11.13
C ASN A 167 11.64 -13.17 -10.32
N SER A 168 11.84 -12.33 -9.33
CA SER A 168 13.00 -12.35 -8.43
C SER A 168 12.54 -12.17 -6.99
N HIS A 169 13.29 -12.73 -6.04
CA HIS A 169 13.17 -12.39 -4.63
C HIS A 169 14.04 -11.17 -4.26
N ASP A 170 14.67 -10.53 -5.24
CA ASP A 170 15.44 -9.32 -5.02
C ASP A 170 14.49 -8.13 -4.95
N VAL A 171 14.39 -7.50 -3.79
CA VAL A 171 13.61 -6.28 -3.57
C VAL A 171 14.51 -5.07 -3.77
N LYS A 172 14.03 -4.10 -4.54
CA LYS A 172 14.67 -2.78 -4.64
C LYS A 172 14.10 -1.86 -3.58
N HIS A 173 14.86 -0.81 -3.25
CA HIS A 173 14.43 0.20 -2.28
C HIS A 173 14.62 1.62 -2.83
N GLN A 174 14.56 1.75 -4.17
CA GLN A 174 14.70 3.04 -4.84
C GLN A 174 13.50 3.95 -4.57
N TYR A 175 12.33 3.34 -4.33
CA TYR A 175 11.07 4.01 -4.09
C TYR A 175 10.59 3.85 -2.63
N PHE A 176 11.48 3.51 -1.71
CA PHE A 176 11.20 3.39 -0.28
C PHE A 176 11.72 4.62 0.48
N LEU A 177 10.85 5.31 1.23
CA LEU A 177 11.13 6.52 2.03
C LEU A 177 11.79 7.64 1.23
N CYS A 178 11.19 8.02 0.12
CA CYS A 178 11.69 9.10 -0.73
C CYS A 178 11.08 10.45 -0.39
N SER A 179 11.89 11.53 -0.51
CA SER A 179 11.32 12.87 -0.69
C SER A 179 10.71 13.00 -2.09
N GLU A 180 9.87 14.02 -2.29
CA GLU A 180 9.32 14.35 -3.62
C GLU A 180 10.40 14.54 -4.69
N ASN A 181 11.56 15.08 -4.30
CA ASN A 181 12.66 15.36 -5.22
C ASN A 181 13.43 14.10 -5.64
N LYS A 182 13.27 13.01 -4.89
CA LYS A 182 13.92 11.72 -5.15
C LYS A 182 12.94 10.61 -5.50
N PHE A 183 11.74 10.98 -5.94
CA PHE A 183 10.70 10.07 -6.39
C PHE A 183 10.45 10.23 -7.90
N PRO A 184 11.33 9.73 -8.75
CA PRO A 184 11.31 10.00 -10.19
C PRO A 184 10.12 9.35 -10.88
N ASN A 185 9.74 9.94 -12.04
CA ASN A 185 8.71 9.42 -12.95
C ASN A 185 7.27 9.41 -12.40
N HIS A 186 7.04 9.93 -11.19
CA HIS A 186 5.71 10.02 -10.59
C HIS A 186 5.17 11.45 -10.68
N VAL A 187 3.90 11.58 -11.08
CA VAL A 187 3.20 12.86 -11.18
C VAL A 187 1.86 12.75 -10.49
N TRP A 188 1.58 13.67 -9.57
CA TRP A 188 0.32 13.76 -8.83
C TRP A 188 -0.09 15.21 -8.64
N ASN A 189 -1.33 15.44 -8.23
CA ASN A 189 -1.80 16.79 -7.90
C ASN A 189 -1.28 17.21 -6.52
N LYS A 190 -0.19 17.95 -6.49
CA LYS A 190 0.45 18.44 -5.25
C LYS A 190 -0.38 19.47 -4.48
N GLU A 191 -1.37 20.08 -5.12
CA GLU A 191 -2.27 21.06 -4.49
C GLU A 191 -3.49 20.40 -3.84
N SER A 192 -3.62 19.07 -3.99
CA SER A 192 -4.72 18.34 -3.37
C SER A 192 -4.54 18.28 -1.86
N GLU A 193 -5.58 18.65 -1.12
CA GLU A 193 -5.62 18.51 0.35
C GLU A 193 -5.56 17.05 0.84
N LEU A 194 -5.69 16.08 -0.08
CA LEU A 194 -5.59 14.66 0.22
C LEU A 194 -4.15 14.19 0.46
N TYR A 195 -3.16 14.93 -0.05
CA TYR A 195 -1.76 14.53 -0.04
C TYR A 195 -0.93 15.44 0.85
N GLU A 196 0.17 14.90 1.33
CA GLU A 196 1.10 15.61 2.18
C GLU A 196 2.37 15.98 1.42
N THR A 197 3.04 17.04 1.86
CA THR A 197 4.34 17.43 1.30
C THR A 197 5.43 16.51 1.86
N CYS A 198 6.15 15.80 0.99
CA CYS A 198 7.27 14.93 1.35
C CYS A 198 8.59 15.65 1.09
N SER A 199 8.92 16.64 1.92
CA SER A 199 10.11 17.50 1.73
C SER A 199 11.36 17.05 2.50
N ASP A 200 11.22 16.16 3.47
CA ASP A 200 12.33 15.65 4.26
C ASP A 200 13.20 14.70 3.44
N THR A 201 14.52 15.00 3.41
CA THR A 201 15.51 14.28 2.59
C THR A 201 16.38 13.31 3.40
N THR A 202 16.01 13.08 4.68
CA THR A 202 16.81 12.26 5.60
C THR A 202 17.15 10.89 5.03
N TYR A 203 16.20 10.27 4.29
CA TYR A 203 16.36 8.93 3.75
C TYR A 203 16.72 8.90 2.25
N ASP A 204 16.86 10.05 1.57
CA ASP A 204 17.12 10.10 0.12
C ASP A 204 18.49 9.52 -0.28
N ASN A 205 19.51 9.75 0.54
CA ASN A 205 20.90 9.44 0.22
C ASN A 205 21.51 8.39 1.17
N LEU A 206 20.68 7.58 1.81
CA LEU A 206 21.22 6.50 2.63
C LEU A 206 21.79 5.40 1.74
N ASP A 207 23.06 5.03 1.99
CA ASP A 207 23.76 3.97 1.26
C ASP A 207 23.01 2.63 1.32
N TRP A 208 22.19 2.45 2.35
CA TRP A 208 21.34 1.27 2.49
C TRP A 208 20.32 1.11 1.34
N LYS A 209 19.85 2.17 0.69
CA LYS A 209 18.97 2.07 -0.49
C LYS A 209 19.66 1.43 -1.69
N ASN A 210 20.95 1.57 -1.81
CA ASN A 210 21.73 1.01 -2.92
C ASN A 210 22.15 -0.45 -2.68
N ASP A 211 22.15 -0.88 -1.42
CA ASP A 211 22.75 -2.14 -0.95
C ASP A 211 21.70 -3.11 -0.36
N LEU A 212 20.41 -2.77 -0.43
CA LEU A 212 19.34 -3.43 0.31
C LEU A 212 18.71 -4.66 -0.36
N GLN A 213 19.37 -5.30 -1.28
CA GLN A 213 18.90 -6.61 -1.72
C GLN A 213 18.88 -7.58 -0.55
N GLY A 214 17.67 -7.97 -0.12
CA GLY A 214 17.47 -8.98 0.91
C GLY A 214 17.71 -8.52 2.35
N MET A 215 17.37 -7.27 2.70
CA MET A 215 17.28 -6.89 4.11
C MET A 215 15.95 -7.31 4.72
N TYR A 216 15.98 -7.80 5.93
CA TYR A 216 14.80 -8.15 6.71
C TYR A 216 15.02 -7.84 8.20
N ALA A 217 13.94 -7.50 8.91
CA ALA A 217 13.99 -7.31 10.35
C ALA A 217 13.76 -8.65 11.06
N TYR A 218 14.66 -9.00 11.97
CA TYR A 218 14.57 -10.19 12.79
C TYR A 218 15.13 -9.94 14.19
N GLN A 219 14.40 -10.33 15.22
CA GLN A 219 14.79 -10.21 16.64
C GLN A 219 15.35 -8.83 17.06
N GLY A 220 14.82 -7.76 16.46
CA GLY A 220 15.21 -6.38 16.78
C GLY A 220 16.46 -5.88 16.07
N GLY A 221 16.92 -6.56 15.04
CA GLY A 221 17.98 -6.14 14.13
C GLY A 221 17.50 -6.10 12.68
N LEU A 222 18.16 -5.31 11.85
CA LEU A 222 18.06 -5.37 10.41
C LEU A 222 19.16 -6.29 9.87
N TYR A 223 18.76 -7.24 9.03
CA TYR A 223 19.66 -8.28 8.50
C TYR A 223 19.74 -8.17 6.97
N ARG A 224 20.91 -8.39 6.40
CA ARG A 224 21.11 -8.67 4.98
C ARG A 224 21.18 -10.19 4.76
N SER A 225 20.81 -10.63 3.57
CA SER A 225 20.95 -12.05 3.19
C SER A 225 22.40 -12.58 3.21
N LYS A 226 23.40 -11.70 3.34
CA LYS A 226 24.83 -12.04 3.36
C LYS A 226 25.59 -11.56 4.60
N SER A 227 25.01 -10.70 5.45
CA SER A 227 25.65 -10.26 6.69
C SER A 227 24.61 -9.77 7.69
N LEU A 228 24.87 -10.05 8.95
CA LEU A 228 24.04 -9.67 10.07
C LEU A 228 24.43 -8.25 10.52
N ILE A 229 23.48 -7.29 10.55
CA ILE A 229 23.69 -5.99 11.16
C ILE A 229 22.86 -5.91 12.43
N VAL A 230 23.48 -6.03 13.58
CA VAL A 230 22.83 -5.92 14.90
C VAL A 230 23.18 -4.58 15.52
N GLY A 231 22.17 -3.72 15.72
CA GLY A 231 22.35 -2.43 16.36
C GLY A 231 23.41 -1.54 15.68
N GLY A 232 23.51 -1.60 14.32
CA GLY A 232 24.47 -0.84 13.53
C GLY A 232 25.89 -1.42 13.51
N LYS A 233 26.07 -2.67 13.94
CA LYS A 233 27.35 -3.40 13.83
C LYS A 233 27.15 -4.67 13.00
N GLU A 234 28.05 -4.86 12.05
CA GLU A 234 28.16 -6.12 11.30
C GLU A 234 28.65 -7.24 12.23
N VAL A 235 27.97 -8.39 12.25
CA VAL A 235 28.34 -9.58 13.04
C VAL A 235 28.55 -10.75 12.11
#